data_afa0f6460e7e5f1665e50d071a8a8e37
#
_entry.id   afa0f6460e7e5f1665e50d071a8a8e37
#
_cell.length_a   1.000
_cell.length_b   1.000
_cell.length_c   1.000
_cell.angle_alpha   90.00
_cell.angle_beta   90.00
_cell.angle_gamma   90.00
#
_symmetry.space_group_name_H-M   'P 1'
#
loop_
_entity.id
_entity.type
_entity.pdbx_description
1 polymer ?
#
loop_
_entity_poly.entity_id
_entity_poly.type
_entity_poly.pdbx_seq_one_letter_code
_entity_poly.pdbx_strand_id
1 'polypeptide(L)'
;MDPITLLATASAIWSGIKKASEFAAEAEGIWNQLSKYCGVADQLEQVIQEEKLNPKKPKLFAKLNPSNDVQEAFNVFEAEHKLMQMEKDIRHEFLYGAFCNLEGGFGGMDGYAKFCNMRRKIRADRIKFKQEQQELEKQFWDNLILWIGGGTIITIGIMVIYFSVMAIINRWAISF
;
A
#
# COMPACT_ATOMS: atom_id res chain seq x y z
N MET A 1 -8.20 -0.99 2.80
CA MET A 1 -8.72 -2.37 2.88
C MET A 1 -8.78 -2.75 4.35
N ASP A 2 -9.77 -3.54 4.75
CA ASP A 2 -9.92 -3.97 6.14
C ASP A 2 -8.94 -5.11 6.47
N PRO A 3 -8.22 -5.07 7.60
CA PRO A 3 -7.25 -6.09 7.99
C PRO A 3 -7.87 -7.49 8.11
N ILE A 4 -9.12 -7.59 8.53
CA ILE A 4 -9.84 -8.88 8.65
C ILE A 4 -10.05 -9.52 7.27
N THR A 5 -10.44 -8.74 6.27
CA THR A 5 -10.64 -9.23 4.89
C THR A 5 -9.33 -9.73 4.28
N LEU A 6 -8.23 -9.00 4.50
CA LEU A 6 -6.90 -9.41 4.05
C LEU A 6 -6.43 -10.68 4.76
N LEU A 7 -6.68 -10.77 6.07
CA LEU A 7 -6.37 -11.96 6.87
C LEU A 7 -7.14 -13.19 6.37
N ALA A 8 -8.44 -13.05 6.11
CA ALA A 8 -9.27 -14.14 5.57
C ALA A 8 -8.74 -14.61 4.20
N THR A 9 -8.35 -13.66 3.34
CA THR A 9 -7.76 -13.97 2.02
C THR A 9 -6.42 -14.69 2.17
N ALA A 10 -5.52 -14.23 3.04
CA ALA A 10 -4.25 -14.88 3.32
C ALA A 10 -4.46 -16.31 3.85
N SER A 11 -5.39 -16.50 4.79
CA SER A 11 -5.74 -17.82 5.35
C SER A 11 -6.30 -18.77 4.30
N ALA A 12 -7.15 -18.29 3.39
CA ALA A 12 -7.71 -19.08 2.31
C ALA A 12 -6.62 -19.54 1.32
N ILE A 13 -5.70 -18.64 0.94
CA ILE A 13 -4.57 -18.98 0.09
C ILE A 13 -3.67 -20.00 0.78
N TRP A 14 -3.35 -19.79 2.06
CA TRP A 14 -2.52 -20.70 2.84
C TRP A 14 -3.14 -22.10 2.95
N SER A 15 -4.42 -22.20 3.24
CA SER A 15 -5.12 -23.50 3.27
C SER A 15 -5.13 -24.19 1.90
N GLY A 16 -5.23 -23.43 0.82
CA GLY A 16 -5.10 -23.93 -0.55
C GLY A 16 -3.71 -24.51 -0.84
N ILE A 17 -2.66 -23.82 -0.37
CA ILE A 17 -1.27 -24.28 -0.50
C ILE A 17 -1.07 -25.61 0.25
N LYS A 18 -1.55 -25.72 1.49
CA LYS A 18 -1.47 -26.97 2.27
C LYS A 18 -2.14 -28.14 1.54
N LYS A 19 -3.35 -27.94 1.04
CA LYS A 19 -4.03 -28.97 0.28
C LYS A 19 -3.29 -29.35 -1.01
N ALA A 20 -2.78 -28.36 -1.76
CA ALA A 20 -2.04 -28.63 -2.98
C ALA A 20 -0.75 -29.44 -2.70
N SER A 21 -0.08 -29.19 -1.59
CA SER A 21 1.13 -29.93 -1.20
C SER A 21 0.85 -31.38 -0.82
N GLU A 22 -0.32 -31.69 -0.24
CA GLU A 22 -0.75 -33.05 0.09
C GLU A 22 -0.99 -33.91 -1.15
N PHE A 23 -1.41 -33.28 -2.27
CA PHE A 23 -1.72 -33.98 -3.53
C PHE A 23 -0.54 -34.03 -4.53
N ALA A 24 0.70 -33.87 -4.06
CA ALA A 24 1.89 -33.87 -4.91
C ALA A 24 1.79 -32.93 -6.13
N ALA A 25 1.19 -31.75 -5.93
CA ALA A 25 1.10 -30.72 -6.95
C ALA A 25 2.50 -30.31 -7.42
N GLU A 26 2.61 -29.98 -8.71
CA GLU A 26 3.87 -29.50 -9.30
C GLU A 26 4.44 -28.34 -8.50
N ALA A 27 5.74 -28.37 -8.25
CA ALA A 27 6.45 -27.36 -7.46
C ALA A 27 6.17 -25.93 -7.94
N GLU A 28 6.02 -25.73 -9.25
CA GLU A 28 5.67 -24.45 -9.86
C GLU A 28 4.30 -23.90 -9.41
N GLY A 29 3.29 -24.77 -9.30
CA GLY A 29 1.96 -24.41 -8.81
C GLY A 29 2.00 -23.92 -7.35
N ILE A 30 2.78 -24.59 -6.51
CA ILE A 30 2.98 -24.21 -5.10
C ILE A 30 3.69 -22.85 -5.00
N TRP A 31 4.74 -22.62 -5.81
CA TRP A 31 5.46 -21.35 -5.84
C TRP A 31 4.58 -20.17 -6.28
N ASN A 32 3.73 -20.37 -7.27
CA ASN A 32 2.78 -19.36 -7.71
C ASN A 32 1.79 -18.99 -6.59
N GLN A 33 1.30 -19.96 -5.85
CA GLN A 33 0.43 -19.71 -4.70
C GLN A 33 1.16 -19.04 -3.53
N LEU A 34 2.40 -19.46 -3.22
CA LEU A 34 3.24 -18.80 -2.23
C LEU A 34 3.53 -17.35 -2.59
N SER A 35 3.75 -17.04 -3.86
CA SER A 35 3.92 -15.67 -4.33
C SER A 35 2.67 -14.83 -4.11
N LYS A 36 1.47 -15.37 -4.39
CA LYS A 36 0.20 -14.70 -4.10
C LYS A 36 0.00 -14.48 -2.59
N TYR A 37 0.31 -15.51 -1.79
CA TYR A 37 0.27 -15.39 -0.33
C TYR A 37 1.16 -14.25 0.17
N CYS A 38 2.43 -14.20 -0.27
CA CYS A 38 3.34 -13.12 0.09
C CYS A 38 2.78 -11.75 -0.26
N GLY A 39 2.12 -11.63 -1.43
CA GLY A 39 1.47 -10.41 -1.86
C GLY A 39 0.41 -9.92 -0.89
N VAL A 40 -0.45 -10.81 -0.43
CA VAL A 40 -1.53 -10.49 0.52
C VAL A 40 -0.98 -10.28 1.93
N ALA A 41 -0.03 -11.11 2.38
CA ALA A 41 0.60 -10.98 3.68
C ALA A 41 1.34 -9.64 3.85
N ASP A 42 2.04 -9.19 2.81
CA ASP A 42 2.71 -7.88 2.81
C ASP A 42 1.73 -6.71 2.83
N GLN A 43 0.57 -6.83 2.15
CA GLN A 43 -0.49 -5.82 2.23
C GLN A 43 -1.10 -5.76 3.63
N LEU A 44 -1.36 -6.93 4.23
CA LEU A 44 -1.88 -7.02 5.60
C LEU A 44 -0.91 -6.39 6.60
N GLU A 45 0.39 -6.69 6.49
CA GLU A 45 1.42 -6.11 7.35
C GLU A 45 1.47 -4.57 7.22
N GLN A 46 1.34 -4.03 6.00
CA GLN A 46 1.27 -2.58 5.78
C GLN A 46 0.05 -1.96 6.44
N VAL A 47 -1.13 -2.56 6.27
CA VAL A 47 -2.36 -2.06 6.90
C VAL A 47 -2.26 -2.10 8.43
N ILE A 48 -1.71 -3.19 9.01
CA ILE A 48 -1.45 -3.28 10.45
C ILE A 48 -0.52 -2.16 10.92
N GLN A 49 0.55 -1.88 10.19
CA GLN A 49 1.49 -0.82 10.54
C GLN A 49 0.87 0.58 10.38
N GLU A 50 0.11 0.82 9.33
CA GLU A 50 -0.61 2.07 9.12
C GLU A 50 -1.62 2.34 10.24
N GLU A 51 -2.35 1.33 10.68
CA GLU A 51 -3.31 1.47 11.78
C GLU A 51 -2.63 1.66 13.14
N LYS A 52 -1.45 1.04 13.36
CA LYS A 52 -0.65 1.28 14.57
C LYS A 52 -0.06 2.69 14.64
N LEU A 53 0.44 3.21 13.49
CA LEU A 53 1.10 4.52 13.42
C LEU A 53 0.10 5.68 13.34
N ASN A 54 -1.01 5.48 12.68
CA ASN A 54 -2.06 6.48 12.48
C ASN A 54 -3.43 5.87 12.79
N PRO A 55 -3.76 5.67 14.08
CA PRO A 55 -5.11 5.24 14.43
C PRO A 55 -6.10 6.23 13.80
N LYS A 56 -7.09 5.71 13.10
CA LYS A 56 -8.08 6.54 12.37
C LYS A 56 -8.60 7.63 13.29
N LYS A 57 -8.30 8.89 12.95
CA LYS A 57 -8.82 10.04 13.72
C LYS A 57 -10.33 9.92 13.75
N PRO A 58 -10.98 9.98 14.92
CA PRO A 58 -12.43 9.92 15.02
C PRO A 58 -12.99 11.00 14.09
N LYS A 59 -13.88 10.64 13.18
CA LYS A 59 -14.59 11.61 12.33
C LYS A 59 -15.25 12.61 13.27
N LEU A 60 -15.05 13.89 13.04
CA LEU A 60 -15.48 15.02 13.91
C LEU A 60 -16.94 14.95 14.41
N PHE A 61 -17.76 14.07 13.81
CA PHE A 61 -19.17 13.82 14.13
C PHE A 61 -19.50 12.35 14.44
N ALA A 62 -18.48 11.45 14.51
CA ALA A 62 -18.73 10.10 14.97
C ALA A 62 -18.92 10.15 16.50
N LYS A 63 -20.09 9.78 17.00
CA LYS A 63 -20.27 9.51 18.43
C LYS A 63 -19.15 8.59 18.86
N LEU A 64 -18.33 9.06 19.81
CA LEU A 64 -17.28 8.27 20.46
C LEU A 64 -17.95 7.04 21.07
N ASN A 65 -17.86 5.93 20.38
CA ASN A 65 -18.31 4.64 20.88
C ASN A 65 -17.05 3.89 21.34
N PRO A 66 -16.67 3.94 22.62
CA PRO A 66 -15.42 3.35 23.13
C PRO A 66 -15.32 1.85 22.86
N SER A 67 -16.44 1.17 22.64
CA SER A 67 -16.48 -0.24 22.25
C SER A 67 -15.93 -0.51 20.85
N ASN A 68 -15.96 0.48 19.93
CA ASN A 68 -15.50 0.32 18.56
C ASN A 68 -13.96 0.40 18.48
N ASP A 69 -13.35 1.25 19.29
CA ASP A 69 -11.88 1.43 19.29
C ASP A 69 -11.18 0.20 19.89
N VAL A 70 -11.77 -0.39 20.93
CA VAL A 70 -11.27 -1.65 21.52
C VAL A 70 -11.40 -2.80 20.52
N GLN A 71 -12.53 -2.89 19.81
CA GLN A 71 -12.76 -3.92 18.81
C GLN A 71 -11.78 -3.78 17.62
N GLU A 72 -11.53 -2.54 17.16
CA GLU A 72 -10.57 -2.27 16.08
C GLU A 72 -9.14 -2.65 16.49
N ALA A 73 -8.72 -2.28 17.71
CA ALA A 73 -7.44 -2.68 18.27
C ALA A 73 -7.29 -4.21 18.39
N PHE A 74 -8.37 -4.88 18.81
CA PHE A 74 -8.39 -6.35 18.92
C PHE A 74 -8.27 -7.03 17.56
N ASN A 75 -8.94 -6.51 16.55
CA ASN A 75 -8.87 -7.00 15.17
C ASN A 75 -7.47 -6.89 14.59
N VAL A 76 -6.77 -5.78 14.84
CA VAL A 76 -5.38 -5.57 14.43
C VAL A 76 -4.45 -6.57 15.14
N PHE A 77 -4.61 -6.74 16.44
CA PHE A 77 -3.83 -7.70 17.23
C PHE A 77 -4.05 -9.15 16.76
N GLU A 78 -5.31 -9.52 16.53
CA GLU A 78 -5.65 -10.86 16.01
C GLU A 78 -5.04 -11.10 14.64
N ALA A 79 -5.11 -10.11 13.74
CA ALA A 79 -4.54 -10.18 12.41
C ALA A 79 -3.01 -10.37 12.46
N GLU A 80 -2.31 -9.62 13.31
CA GLU A 80 -0.88 -9.74 13.53
C GLU A 80 -0.49 -11.12 14.07
N HIS A 81 -1.21 -11.59 15.08
CA HIS A 81 -0.95 -12.89 15.69
C HIS A 81 -1.13 -14.05 14.69
N LYS A 82 -2.22 -14.03 13.92
CA LYS A 82 -2.47 -15.04 12.89
C LYS A 82 -1.46 -14.98 11.75
N LEU A 83 -1.05 -13.79 11.33
CA LEU A 83 0.02 -13.64 10.33
C LEU A 83 1.32 -14.27 10.82
N MET A 84 1.70 -14.02 12.07
CA MET A 84 2.88 -14.60 12.69
C MET A 84 2.78 -16.14 12.79
N GLN A 85 1.61 -16.68 13.08
CA GLN A 85 1.39 -18.12 13.09
C GLN A 85 1.57 -18.72 11.68
N MET A 86 0.95 -18.10 10.66
CA MET A 86 1.12 -18.57 9.28
C MET A 86 2.59 -18.53 8.82
N GLU A 87 3.36 -17.54 9.23
CA GLU A 87 4.80 -17.49 8.92
C GLU A 87 5.59 -18.63 9.60
N LYS A 88 5.26 -18.96 10.83
CA LYS A 88 5.84 -20.13 11.51
C LYS A 88 5.46 -21.44 10.83
N ASP A 89 4.21 -21.57 10.42
CA ASP A 89 3.71 -22.73 9.69
C ASP A 89 4.44 -22.89 8.35
N ILE A 90 4.62 -21.81 7.58
CA ILE A 90 5.37 -21.83 6.32
C ILE A 90 6.80 -22.34 6.56
N ARG A 91 7.48 -21.80 7.57
CA ARG A 91 8.81 -22.24 7.93
C ARG A 91 8.84 -23.72 8.28
N HIS A 92 7.86 -24.17 9.05
CA HIS A 92 7.75 -25.58 9.44
C HIS A 92 7.54 -26.50 8.23
N GLU A 93 6.67 -26.11 7.28
CA GLU A 93 6.41 -26.88 6.06
C GLU A 93 7.67 -26.99 5.18
N PHE A 94 8.49 -25.95 5.08
CA PHE A 94 9.77 -26.05 4.36
C PHE A 94 10.79 -26.94 5.04
N LEU A 95 10.85 -26.96 6.38
CA LEU A 95 11.88 -27.69 7.13
C LEU A 95 11.50 -29.15 7.39
N TYR A 96 10.24 -29.42 7.66
CA TYR A 96 9.77 -30.70 8.18
C TYR A 96 8.50 -31.23 7.50
N GLY A 97 7.83 -30.40 6.72
CA GLY A 97 6.55 -30.72 6.09
C GLY A 97 6.68 -31.11 4.63
N ALA A 98 5.59 -30.95 3.90
CA ALA A 98 5.44 -31.36 2.52
C ALA A 98 6.43 -30.67 1.56
N PHE A 99 6.91 -29.47 1.89
CA PHE A 99 7.86 -28.72 1.04
C PHE A 99 9.33 -29.16 1.25
N CYS A 100 9.62 -30.01 2.24
CA CYS A 100 10.98 -30.44 2.50
C CYS A 100 11.60 -31.22 1.32
N ASN A 101 10.79 -32.02 0.63
CA ASN A 101 11.20 -32.90 -0.45
C ASN A 101 10.91 -32.34 -1.86
N LEU A 102 10.61 -31.05 -2.00
CA LEU A 102 10.40 -30.46 -3.33
C LEU A 102 11.70 -30.53 -4.15
N GLU A 103 11.56 -31.05 -5.36
CA GLU A 103 12.69 -31.23 -6.30
C GLU A 103 13.23 -29.88 -6.78
N GLY A 104 14.43 -29.87 -7.36
CA GLY A 104 15.05 -28.66 -7.95
C GLY A 104 15.63 -27.67 -6.95
N GLY A 105 15.88 -28.06 -5.70
CA GLY A 105 16.44 -27.20 -4.66
C GLY A 105 15.43 -26.17 -4.15
N PHE A 106 14.15 -26.50 -4.22
CA PHE A 106 13.03 -25.72 -3.69
C PHE A 106 12.57 -26.18 -2.30
N GLY A 107 13.10 -27.29 -1.79
CA GLY A 107 12.78 -27.81 -0.47
C GLY A 107 13.82 -27.48 0.59
N GLY A 108 13.48 -27.77 1.85
CA GLY A 108 14.39 -27.65 3.00
C GLY A 108 14.80 -26.22 3.32
N MET A 109 15.96 -26.09 3.98
CA MET A 109 16.53 -24.79 4.37
C MET A 109 16.83 -23.88 3.18
N ASP A 110 17.33 -24.44 2.08
CA ASP A 110 17.66 -23.68 0.87
C ASP A 110 16.40 -23.13 0.19
N GLY A 111 15.34 -23.93 0.15
CA GLY A 111 14.03 -23.50 -0.35
C GLY A 111 13.46 -22.38 0.50
N TYR A 112 13.52 -22.48 1.81
CA TYR A 112 13.09 -21.44 2.72
C TYR A 112 13.91 -20.15 2.55
N ALA A 113 15.23 -20.26 2.40
CA ALA A 113 16.09 -19.11 2.16
C ALA A 113 15.75 -18.41 0.83
N LYS A 114 15.51 -19.17 -0.25
CA LYS A 114 15.04 -18.63 -1.54
C LYS A 114 13.70 -17.91 -1.39
N PHE A 115 12.76 -18.50 -0.66
CA PHE A 115 11.46 -17.88 -0.37
C PHE A 115 11.62 -16.54 0.36
N CYS A 116 12.41 -16.48 1.42
CA CYS A 116 12.68 -15.26 2.17
C CYS A 116 13.33 -14.17 1.30
N ASN A 117 14.27 -14.55 0.43
CA ASN A 117 14.95 -13.62 -0.49
C ASN A 117 13.98 -13.09 -1.55
N MET A 118 13.11 -13.94 -2.11
CA MET A 118 12.07 -13.53 -3.03
C MET A 118 11.10 -12.52 -2.39
N ARG A 119 10.65 -12.79 -1.16
CA ARG A 119 9.79 -11.89 -0.40
C ARG A 119 10.46 -10.53 -0.16
N ARG A 120 11.75 -10.52 0.23
CA ARG A 120 12.52 -9.28 0.40
C ARG A 120 12.62 -8.48 -0.89
N LYS A 121 12.88 -9.15 -2.01
CA LYS A 121 12.95 -8.50 -3.33
C LYS A 121 11.61 -7.86 -3.72
N ILE A 122 10.51 -8.59 -3.60
CA ILE A 122 9.16 -8.07 -3.88
C ILE A 122 8.84 -6.85 -3.01
N ARG A 123 9.19 -6.89 -1.72
CA ARG A 123 9.02 -5.73 -0.82
C ARG A 123 9.83 -4.52 -1.28
N ALA A 124 11.11 -4.73 -1.61
CA ALA A 124 11.99 -3.65 -2.07
C ALA A 124 11.46 -3.00 -3.37
N ASP A 125 10.99 -3.81 -4.32
CA ASP A 125 10.44 -3.34 -5.58
C ASP A 125 9.14 -2.54 -5.36
N ARG A 126 8.27 -2.97 -4.44
CA ARG A 126 7.07 -2.21 -4.08
C ARG A 126 7.36 -0.88 -3.40
N ILE A 127 8.36 -0.85 -2.52
CA ILE A 127 8.77 0.40 -1.85
C ILE A 127 9.28 1.39 -2.90
N LYS A 128 10.14 0.94 -3.82
CA LYS A 128 10.63 1.77 -4.93
C LYS A 128 9.49 2.31 -5.78
N PHE A 129 8.55 1.45 -6.19
CA PHE A 129 7.41 1.86 -6.99
C PHE A 129 6.53 2.90 -6.28
N LYS A 130 6.28 2.73 -4.97
CA LYS A 130 5.57 3.75 -4.18
C LYS A 130 6.31 5.07 -4.10
N GLN A 131 7.64 5.04 -3.94
CA GLN A 131 8.47 6.24 -3.91
C GLN A 131 8.43 6.97 -5.26
N GLU A 132 8.57 6.24 -6.37
CA GLU A 132 8.46 6.80 -7.72
C GLU A 132 7.08 7.43 -7.98
N GLN A 133 6.00 6.79 -7.53
CA GLN A 133 4.66 7.39 -7.63
C GLN A 133 4.51 8.66 -6.80
N GLN A 134 5.04 8.69 -5.58
CA GLN A 134 5.00 9.88 -4.73
C GLN A 134 5.83 11.03 -5.31
N GLU A 135 6.96 10.73 -5.94
CA GLU A 135 7.79 11.75 -6.63
C GLU A 135 7.05 12.31 -7.85
N LEU A 136 6.40 11.45 -8.64
CA LEU A 136 5.57 11.90 -9.78
C LEU A 136 4.39 12.77 -9.33
N GLU A 137 3.71 12.38 -8.26
CA GLU A 137 2.63 13.20 -7.68
C GLU A 137 3.14 14.56 -7.20
N LYS A 138 4.28 14.61 -6.51
CA LYS A 138 4.89 15.87 -6.08
C LYS A 138 5.24 16.76 -7.28
N GLN A 139 5.91 16.20 -8.29
CA GLN A 139 6.23 16.93 -9.51
C GLN A 139 5.00 17.46 -10.23
N PHE A 140 3.91 16.67 -10.26
CA PHE A 140 2.64 17.12 -10.82
C PHE A 140 2.06 18.31 -10.05
N TRP A 141 2.04 18.24 -8.72
CA TRP A 141 1.52 19.33 -7.87
C TRP A 141 2.39 20.57 -7.95
N ASP A 142 3.72 20.43 -7.95
CA ASP A 142 4.65 21.55 -8.09
C ASP A 142 4.48 22.27 -9.43
N ASN A 143 4.35 21.52 -10.51
CA ASN A 143 4.06 22.08 -11.83
C ASN A 143 2.68 22.77 -11.87
N LEU A 144 1.66 22.17 -11.28
CA LEU A 144 0.31 22.73 -11.24
C LEU A 144 0.28 24.05 -10.46
N ILE A 145 0.98 24.13 -9.34
CA ILE A 145 1.12 25.36 -8.53
C ILE A 145 1.83 26.45 -9.34
N LEU A 146 2.90 26.12 -10.08
CA LEU A 146 3.60 27.06 -10.94
C LEU A 146 2.70 27.58 -12.06
N TRP A 147 1.91 26.74 -12.71
CA TRP A 147 0.98 27.14 -13.76
C TRP A 147 -0.16 28.02 -13.24
N ILE A 148 -0.76 27.67 -12.12
CA ILE A 148 -1.83 28.45 -11.49
C ILE A 148 -1.28 29.79 -10.97
N GLY A 149 -0.14 29.75 -10.26
CA GLY A 149 0.51 30.95 -9.74
C GLY A 149 0.98 31.90 -10.85
N GLY A 150 1.63 31.37 -11.87
CA GLY A 150 2.05 32.16 -13.04
C GLY A 150 0.88 32.74 -13.82
N GLY A 151 -0.16 31.93 -14.07
CA GLY A 151 -1.37 32.37 -14.76
C GLY A 151 -2.12 33.50 -14.04
N THR A 152 -2.24 33.43 -12.71
CA THR A 152 -2.88 34.48 -11.92
C THR A 152 -2.12 35.82 -11.95
N ILE A 153 -0.79 35.76 -11.88
CA ILE A 153 0.05 36.96 -11.96
C ILE A 153 -0.11 37.65 -13.32
N ILE A 154 -0.12 36.89 -14.41
CA ILE A 154 -0.30 37.42 -15.77
C ILE A 154 -1.68 38.04 -15.92
N THR A 155 -2.75 37.41 -15.45
CA THR A 155 -4.11 37.95 -15.54
C THR A 155 -4.28 39.23 -14.74
N ILE A 156 -3.72 39.32 -13.54
CA ILE A 156 -3.72 40.54 -12.73
C ILE A 156 -2.94 41.66 -13.45
N GLY A 157 -1.78 41.35 -14.02
CA GLY A 157 -0.99 42.32 -14.79
C GLY A 157 -1.74 42.88 -15.97
N ILE A 158 -2.42 42.06 -16.76
CA ILE A 158 -3.26 42.51 -17.89
C ILE A 158 -4.41 43.37 -17.39
N MET A 159 -5.05 43.02 -16.29
CA MET A 159 -6.14 43.79 -15.70
C MET A 159 -5.68 45.18 -15.26
N VAL A 160 -4.53 45.28 -14.61
CA VAL A 160 -3.97 46.58 -14.18
C VAL A 160 -3.65 47.47 -15.38
N ILE A 161 -3.06 46.92 -16.44
CA ILE A 161 -2.78 47.67 -17.68
C ILE A 161 -4.07 48.14 -18.31
N TYR A 162 -5.09 47.28 -18.42
CA TYR A 162 -6.39 47.64 -18.99
C TYR A 162 -7.06 48.80 -18.23
N PHE A 163 -7.13 48.74 -16.91
CA PHE A 163 -7.68 49.80 -16.08
C PHE A 163 -6.88 51.11 -16.18
N SER A 164 -5.54 51.02 -16.28
CA SER A 164 -4.70 52.21 -16.44
C SER A 164 -4.96 52.92 -17.77
N VAL A 165 -5.08 52.19 -18.85
CA VAL A 165 -5.39 52.73 -20.18
C VAL A 165 -6.78 53.34 -20.20
N MET A 166 -7.79 52.68 -19.63
CA MET A 166 -9.14 53.22 -19.53
C MET A 166 -9.22 54.52 -18.70
N ALA A 167 -8.46 54.59 -17.60
CA ALA A 167 -8.39 55.82 -16.79
C ALA A 167 -7.76 56.98 -17.55
N ILE A 168 -6.75 56.73 -18.39
CA ILE A 168 -6.14 57.76 -19.24
C ILE A 168 -7.15 58.25 -20.30
N ILE A 169 -7.82 57.34 -20.99
CA ILE A 169 -8.84 57.70 -22.01
C ILE A 169 -9.96 58.52 -21.42
N ASN A 170 -10.51 58.11 -20.25
CA ASN A 170 -11.56 58.85 -19.56
C ASN A 170 -11.12 60.27 -19.13
N ARG A 171 -9.86 60.42 -18.75
CA ARG A 171 -9.31 61.73 -18.36
C ARG A 171 -9.20 62.66 -19.55
N TRP A 172 -8.88 62.16 -20.74
CA TRP A 172 -8.84 62.93 -21.97
C TRP A 172 -10.23 63.26 -22.48
N ALA A 173 -11.22 62.40 -22.33
CA ALA A 173 -12.61 62.64 -22.73
C ALA A 173 -13.34 63.75 -21.92
N ILE A 174 -12.88 64.01 -20.68
CA ILE A 174 -13.44 65.03 -19.80
C ILE A 174 -12.76 66.41 -20.02
N SER A 175 -11.62 66.42 -20.73
CA SER A 175 -10.82 67.65 -20.97
C SER A 175 -11.15 68.36 -22.28
N PHE A 176 -12.11 67.86 -23.03
CA PHE A 176 -12.73 68.45 -24.20
C PHE A 176 -14.19 68.77 -23.92
#